data_487dae639798d310f9be8a0f4d9b7326
#
_entry.id   487dae639798d310f9be8a0f4d9b7326
#
_cell.length_a   1.000
_cell.length_b   1.000
_cell.length_c   1.000
_cell.angle_alpha   90.00
_cell.angle_beta   90.00
_cell.angle_gamma   90.00
#
_symmetry.space_group_name_H-M   'P 1'
#
loop_
_entity.id
_entity.type
_entity.pdbx_description
1 polymer ?
#
loop_
_entity_poly.entity_id
_entity_poly.type
_entity_poly.pdbx_seq_one_letter_code
_entity_poly.pdbx_strand_id
1 'polypeptide(L)'
;MSGPSLTRDAVLDALREIEDPEVGTGIVDLGLIYDVSISQDGFVTVEMTTTTRFCPASGFLAEAVKMRVEALEGVSEAQVRLVYDPPWSPEMAELFSL
;
A
#
# COMPACT_ATOMS: atom_id res chain seq x y z
N MET A 1 -19.98 -21.88 -3.23
CA MET A 1 -19.17 -20.73 -3.40
C MET A 1 -17.96 -20.72 -2.47
N SER A 2 -16.86 -20.45 -3.00
CA SER A 2 -15.67 -20.42 -2.20
C SER A 2 -15.70 -19.22 -1.26
N GLY A 3 -14.74 -19.13 -0.36
CA GLY A 3 -14.63 -18.04 0.57
C GLY A 3 -14.42 -16.70 -0.12
N PRO A 4 -14.15 -15.67 0.66
CA PRO A 4 -14.00 -14.33 0.11
C PRO A 4 -12.87 -14.28 -0.91
N SER A 5 -13.11 -13.55 -1.98
CA SER A 5 -12.09 -13.35 -3.00
C SER A 5 -11.14 -12.26 -2.56
N LEU A 6 -9.87 -12.48 -2.83
CA LEU A 6 -8.86 -11.47 -2.60
C LEU A 6 -8.96 -10.42 -3.72
N THR A 7 -9.21 -9.16 -3.36
CA THR A 7 -9.38 -8.09 -4.33
C THR A 7 -8.48 -6.92 -3.99
N ARG A 8 -8.31 -6.02 -4.98
CA ARG A 8 -7.59 -4.77 -4.74
C ARG A 8 -8.23 -3.97 -3.61
N ASP A 9 -9.56 -3.95 -3.58
CA ASP A 9 -10.27 -3.21 -2.53
C ASP A 9 -9.97 -3.79 -1.15
N ALA A 10 -9.91 -5.10 -1.04
CA ALA A 10 -9.57 -5.73 0.24
C ALA A 10 -8.16 -5.37 0.68
N VAL A 11 -7.23 -5.33 -0.25
CA VAL A 11 -5.86 -4.94 0.05
C VAL A 11 -5.81 -3.48 0.47
N LEU A 12 -6.48 -2.60 -0.28
CA LEU A 12 -6.51 -1.18 0.06
C LEU A 12 -7.16 -0.92 1.41
N ASP A 13 -8.23 -1.64 1.73
CA ASP A 13 -8.88 -1.49 3.03
C ASP A 13 -7.93 -1.85 4.17
N ALA A 14 -7.17 -2.91 3.98
CA ALA A 14 -6.19 -3.31 4.99
C ALA A 14 -5.12 -2.24 5.16
N LEU A 15 -4.70 -1.62 4.06
CA LEU A 15 -3.65 -0.61 4.09
C LEU A 15 -4.12 0.73 4.67
N ARG A 16 -5.42 0.97 4.72
CA ARG A 16 -5.94 2.21 5.31
C ARG A 16 -5.64 2.35 6.78
N GLU A 17 -5.29 1.26 7.44
CA GLU A 17 -4.94 1.31 8.85
C GLU A 17 -3.51 1.74 9.10
N ILE A 18 -2.72 1.85 8.04
CA ILE A 18 -1.31 2.23 8.16
C ILE A 18 -1.18 3.73 7.92
N GLU A 19 -0.49 4.41 8.83
CA GLU A 19 -0.26 5.85 8.73
C GLU A 19 1.22 6.12 8.51
N ASP A 20 1.49 7.18 7.74
CA ASP A 20 2.85 7.68 7.59
C ASP A 20 3.21 8.41 8.88
N PRO A 21 4.24 7.94 9.61
CA PRO A 21 4.57 8.54 10.91
C PRO A 21 5.06 9.98 10.81
N GLU A 22 5.51 10.41 9.63
CA GLU A 22 5.97 11.78 9.45
C GLU A 22 4.83 12.76 9.22
N VAL A 23 3.74 12.28 8.68
CA VAL A 23 2.59 13.13 8.33
C VAL A 23 1.42 12.89 9.27
N GLY A 24 1.28 11.67 9.79
CA GLY A 24 0.18 11.31 10.66
C GLY A 24 -1.12 11.05 9.93
N THR A 25 -1.04 10.74 8.64
CA THR A 25 -2.20 10.48 7.80
C THR A 25 -2.04 9.12 7.15
N GLY A 26 -3.15 8.44 6.90
CA GLY A 26 -3.13 7.12 6.28
C GLY A 26 -2.45 7.12 4.92
N ILE A 27 -1.67 6.09 4.63
CA ILE A 27 -0.90 6.04 3.39
C ILE A 27 -1.80 5.96 2.16
N VAL A 28 -2.97 5.35 2.27
CA VAL A 28 -3.91 5.31 1.14
C VAL A 28 -4.48 6.71 0.88
N ASP A 29 -4.83 7.42 1.94
CA ASP A 29 -5.39 8.77 1.82
C ASP A 29 -4.37 9.75 1.28
N LEU A 30 -3.09 9.51 1.52
CA LEU A 30 -2.01 10.34 1.00
C LEU A 30 -1.73 10.08 -0.47
N GLY A 31 -2.30 9.02 -1.03
CA GLY A 31 -2.01 8.67 -2.42
C GLY A 31 -0.66 8.01 -2.59
N LEU A 32 -0.16 7.35 -1.55
CA LEU A 32 1.15 6.70 -1.61
C LEU A 32 1.10 5.34 -2.28
N ILE A 33 -0.08 4.74 -2.40
CA ILE A 33 -0.22 3.44 -3.04
C ILE A 33 -0.52 3.66 -4.51
N TYR A 34 0.43 3.32 -5.36
CA TYR A 34 0.31 3.57 -6.79
C TYR A 34 -0.36 2.43 -7.54
N ASP A 35 -0.11 1.20 -7.12
CA ASP A 35 -0.72 0.06 -7.81
C ASP A 35 -0.73 -1.15 -6.90
N VAL A 36 -1.70 -2.02 -7.11
CA VAL A 36 -1.81 -3.30 -6.43
C VAL A 36 -2.10 -4.36 -7.47
N SER A 37 -1.23 -5.35 -7.55
CA SER A 37 -1.38 -6.46 -8.47
C SER A 37 -1.57 -7.75 -7.68
N ILE A 38 -2.51 -8.57 -8.09
CA ILE A 38 -2.81 -9.82 -7.41
C ILE A 38 -2.77 -10.94 -8.45
N SER A 39 -1.91 -11.93 -8.21
CA SER A 39 -1.82 -13.08 -9.09
C SER A 39 -2.80 -14.16 -8.66
N GLN A 40 -3.01 -15.14 -9.53
CA GLN A 40 -3.89 -16.26 -9.23
C GLN A 40 -3.37 -17.10 -8.07
N ASP A 41 -2.07 -17.07 -7.84
CA ASP A 41 -1.44 -17.84 -6.77
C ASP A 41 -1.54 -17.17 -5.40
N GLY A 42 -2.14 -15.98 -5.35
CA GLY A 42 -2.21 -15.24 -4.11
C GLY A 42 -0.98 -14.39 -3.85
N PHE A 43 -0.13 -14.21 -4.85
CA PHE A 43 1.02 -13.31 -4.74
C PHE A 43 0.55 -11.88 -5.00
N VAL A 44 0.80 -10.99 -4.05
CA VAL A 44 0.36 -9.61 -4.13
C VAL A 44 1.58 -8.70 -4.26
N THR A 45 1.57 -7.81 -5.23
CA THR A 45 2.61 -6.81 -5.40
C THR A 45 1.99 -5.44 -5.19
N VAL A 46 2.56 -4.67 -4.28
CA VAL A 46 2.12 -3.31 -3.99
C VAL A 46 3.21 -2.35 -4.44
N GLU A 47 2.87 -1.44 -5.35
CA GLU A 47 3.79 -0.37 -5.72
C GLU A 47 3.39 0.87 -4.95
N MET A 48 4.32 1.40 -4.18
CA MET A 48 4.05 2.56 -3.36
C MET A 48 5.23 3.51 -3.37
N THR A 49 4.97 4.73 -2.95
CA THR A 49 6.01 5.72 -2.80
C THR A 49 5.99 6.26 -1.37
N THR A 50 6.90 7.16 -1.06
CA THR A 50 6.91 7.88 0.21
C THR A 50 6.83 9.37 -0.08
N THR A 51 6.52 10.16 0.94
CA THR A 51 6.39 11.60 0.75
C THR A 51 7.72 12.26 0.40
N THR A 52 8.82 11.63 0.75
CA THR A 52 10.14 12.06 0.29
C THR A 52 10.99 10.83 -0.02
N ARG A 53 11.98 11.00 -0.90
CA ARG A 53 12.88 9.91 -1.24
C ARG A 53 13.79 9.51 -0.09
N PHE A 54 14.03 10.44 0.81
CA PHE A 54 14.96 10.25 1.91
C PHE A 54 14.24 10.07 3.23
N CYS A 55 12.99 9.63 3.15
CA CYS A 55 12.20 9.38 4.35
C CYS A 55 12.82 8.21 5.12
N PRO A 56 13.28 8.41 6.35
CA PRO A 56 13.86 7.31 7.12
C PRO A 56 12.84 6.25 7.48
N ALA A 57 11.55 6.58 7.36
CA ALA A 57 10.49 5.63 7.65
C ALA A 57 10.12 4.76 6.45
N SER A 58 10.78 4.95 5.28
CA SER A 58 10.39 4.22 4.08
C SER A 58 10.49 2.71 4.25
N GLY A 59 11.57 2.23 4.87
CA GLY A 59 11.72 0.81 5.15
C GLY A 59 10.67 0.29 6.11
N PHE A 60 10.35 1.09 7.13
CA PHE A 60 9.31 0.75 8.07
C PHE A 60 7.95 0.65 7.40
N LEU A 61 7.63 1.61 6.53
CA LEU A 61 6.35 1.60 5.83
C LEU A 61 6.24 0.41 4.88
N ALA A 62 7.30 0.11 4.15
CA ALA A 62 7.29 -1.03 3.24
C ALA A 62 7.08 -2.33 4.00
N GLU A 63 7.74 -2.47 5.13
CA GLU A 63 7.60 -3.66 5.96
C GLU A 63 6.19 -3.77 6.52
N ALA A 64 5.64 -2.66 7.00
CA ALA A 64 4.28 -2.63 7.54
C ALA A 64 3.26 -3.02 6.48
N VAL A 65 3.42 -2.50 5.26
CA VAL A 65 2.54 -2.84 4.15
C VAL A 65 2.62 -4.32 3.84
N LYS A 66 3.85 -4.84 3.73
CA LYS A 66 4.05 -6.25 3.44
C LYS A 66 3.38 -7.14 4.48
N MET A 67 3.63 -6.86 5.74
CA MET A 67 3.08 -7.68 6.82
C MET A 67 1.55 -7.60 6.86
N ARG A 68 1.01 -6.41 6.64
CA ARG A 68 -0.43 -6.22 6.67
C ARG A 68 -1.11 -6.97 5.54
N VAL A 69 -0.52 -6.93 4.36
CA VAL A 69 -1.09 -7.63 3.20
C VAL A 69 -0.97 -9.15 3.40
N GLU A 70 0.16 -9.61 3.91
CA GLU A 70 0.35 -11.04 4.13
C GLU A 70 -0.59 -11.62 5.18
N ALA A 71 -1.13 -10.77 6.04
CA ALA A 71 -2.10 -11.20 7.04
C ALA A 71 -3.49 -11.43 6.44
N LEU A 72 -3.73 -10.99 5.22
CA LEU A 72 -5.02 -11.19 4.58
C LEU A 72 -5.20 -12.62 4.13
N GLU A 73 -6.45 -13.09 4.25
CA GLU A 73 -6.77 -14.42 3.79
C GLU A 73 -6.64 -14.50 2.28
N GLY A 74 -6.03 -15.54 1.79
CA GLY A 74 -5.83 -15.72 0.36
C GLY A 74 -4.49 -15.22 -0.15
N VAL A 75 -3.72 -14.53 0.67
CA VAL A 75 -2.40 -14.04 0.26
C VAL A 75 -1.36 -15.09 0.62
N SER A 76 -0.62 -15.57 -0.39
CA SER A 76 0.47 -16.50 -0.16
C SER A 76 1.76 -15.76 0.16
N GLU A 77 1.96 -14.61 -0.48
CA GLU A 77 3.15 -13.79 -0.26
C GLU A 77 2.86 -12.39 -0.77
N ALA A 78 3.47 -11.39 -0.15
CA ALA A 78 3.37 -10.01 -0.61
C ALA A 78 4.75 -9.44 -0.85
N GLN A 79 4.84 -8.59 -1.85
CA GLN A 79 6.05 -7.85 -2.17
C GLN A 79 5.70 -6.38 -2.28
N VAL A 80 6.54 -5.52 -1.71
CA VAL A 80 6.36 -4.08 -1.80
C VAL A 80 7.50 -3.52 -2.64
N ARG A 81 7.14 -2.73 -3.64
CA ARG A 81 8.11 -2.04 -4.50
C ARG A 81 7.99 -0.56 -4.25
N LEU A 82 9.08 0.05 -3.84
CA LEU A 82 9.14 1.50 -3.67
C LEU A 82 9.48 2.14 -5.01
N VAL A 83 8.60 3.02 -5.46
CA VAL A 83 8.78 3.70 -6.75
C VAL A 83 8.68 5.21 -6.52
N TYR A 84 9.45 5.97 -7.28
CA TYR A 84 9.52 7.42 -7.12
C TYR A 84 9.26 8.14 -8.44
N ASP A 85 8.60 7.46 -9.37
CA ASP A 85 8.24 8.03 -10.65
C ASP A 85 6.81 7.61 -10.99
N PRO A 86 5.85 8.54 -10.97
CA PRO A 86 6.05 9.96 -10.69
C PRO A 86 6.32 10.21 -9.20
N PRO A 87 7.03 11.29 -8.88
CA PRO A 87 7.26 11.64 -7.48
C PRO A 87 5.95 12.05 -6.83
N TRP A 88 5.83 11.72 -5.56
CA TRP A 88 4.64 12.09 -4.81
C TRP A 88 4.50 13.60 -4.67
N SER A 89 3.28 14.09 -4.75
CA SER A 89 2.97 15.50 -4.47
C SER A 89 1.69 15.56 -3.63
N PRO A 90 1.49 16.67 -2.89
CA PRO A 90 0.28 16.79 -2.07
C PRO A 90 -1.02 16.73 -2.85
N GLU A 91 -0.99 17.02 -4.13
CA GLU A 91 -2.17 16.92 -4.96
C GLU A 91 -2.72 15.51 -5.04
N MET A 92 -1.86 14.53 -4.89
CA MET A 92 -2.26 13.12 -4.94
C MET A 92 -3.15 12.78 -3.75
N ALA A 93 -2.91 13.41 -2.59
CA ALA A 93 -3.75 13.20 -1.43
C ALA A 93 -5.17 13.70 -1.69
N GLU A 94 -5.30 14.81 -2.37
CA GLU A 94 -6.62 15.36 -2.68
C GLU A 94 -7.41 14.45 -3.61
N LEU A 95 -6.73 13.81 -4.55
CA LEU A 95 -7.40 12.91 -5.48
C LEU A 95 -7.99 11.69 -4.78
N PHE A 96 -7.39 11.26 -3.69
CA PHE A 96 -7.81 10.06 -2.99
C PHE A 96 -8.65 10.34 -1.76
N SER A 97 -8.81 11.60 -1.36
CA SER A 97 -9.57 11.94 -0.15
C SER A 97 -11.01 12.32 -0.43
N LEU A 98 -11.46 12.18 -1.62
CA LEU A 98 -12.84 12.52 -1.96
C LEU A 98 -13.84 11.41 -1.52
#